data_2d3bae0fa697631ce47a8a30c49661df
#
_entry.id   2d3bae0fa697631ce47a8a30c49661df
#
_cell.length_a   1.000
_cell.length_b   1.000
_cell.length_c   1.000
_cell.angle_alpha   90.00
_cell.angle_beta   90.00
_cell.angle_gamma   90.00
#
_symmetry.space_group_name_H-M   'P 1'
#
loop_
_entity.id
_entity.type
_entity.pdbx_description
1 polymer ?
#
loop_
_entity_poly.entity_id
_entity_poly.type
_entity_poly.pdbx_seq_one_letter_code
_entity_poly.pdbx_strand_id
1 'polypeptide(L)'
;MKTNRPIGCGPALNAAGPLNFALAPPTDMRTNVAAKLTTGRDGKANSALELDLFGYIWDYVDYINTATVKAAIDAAGSGFTSVNMNIQSPGGDVYEAMGVYDLLNRLNVPIHVNILGFAGSCASWLAMLGDTITMPEFSEIMIHRVQGGIWGNASEIVNAGRAIENLEENIIQIYVARTKQSADDIRKWMADETYMDGNTALERGFCTEVTKVKAVNLQARPETLAALGFKHYPSMVNKANSAGTDPKPFSMADMEELKKNLSAIRGHNAYLASRAAAAGMLPQ
;
A
#
# COMPACT_ATOMS: atom_id res chain seq x y z
N MET A 1 -25.09 32.12 24.57
CA MET A 1 -24.65 30.94 25.32
C MET A 1 -23.74 30.13 24.38
N LYS A 2 -22.43 30.19 24.61
CA LYS A 2 -21.44 29.44 23.83
C LYS A 2 -21.37 28.04 24.44
N THR A 3 -21.78 27.02 23.70
CA THR A 3 -21.62 25.64 24.11
C THR A 3 -20.16 25.22 23.86
N ASN A 4 -19.39 25.11 24.94
CA ASN A 4 -18.10 24.43 24.94
C ASN A 4 -18.31 22.96 24.58
N ARG A 5 -17.97 22.55 23.36
CA ARG A 5 -17.77 21.14 23.04
C ARG A 5 -16.31 20.76 23.40
N PRO A 6 -16.10 19.74 24.21
CA PRO A 6 -14.74 19.27 24.48
C PRO A 6 -14.12 18.75 23.18
N ILE A 7 -12.91 19.20 22.89
CA ILE A 7 -12.07 18.76 21.80
C ILE A 7 -11.69 17.29 22.07
N GLY A 8 -12.00 16.37 21.15
CA GLY A 8 -11.35 15.07 21.08
C GLY A 8 -12.11 13.84 21.58
N CYS A 9 -13.44 13.79 21.48
CA CYS A 9 -14.15 12.52 21.55
C CYS A 9 -14.51 12.08 20.13
N GLY A 10 -13.77 11.13 19.59
CA GLY A 10 -14.25 10.33 18.46
C GLY A 10 -15.59 9.67 18.83
N PRO A 11 -16.36 9.17 17.85
CA PRO A 11 -17.68 8.59 18.12
C PRO A 11 -17.53 7.48 19.16
N ALA A 12 -18.36 7.58 20.21
CA ALA A 12 -18.42 6.54 21.24
C ALA A 12 -18.84 5.23 20.58
N LEU A 13 -17.95 4.24 20.57
CA LEU A 13 -18.28 2.88 20.19
C LEU A 13 -19.29 2.34 21.21
N ASN A 14 -20.49 1.98 20.76
CA ASN A 14 -21.42 1.23 21.54
C ASN A 14 -20.76 -0.09 21.96
N ALA A 15 -20.98 -0.53 23.20
CA ALA A 15 -20.36 -1.70 23.84
C ALA A 15 -20.58 -3.06 23.11
N ALA A 16 -21.16 -3.06 21.93
CA ALA A 16 -21.39 -4.22 21.06
C ALA A 16 -20.96 -3.97 19.59
N GLY A 17 -20.28 -2.86 19.28
CA GLY A 17 -19.79 -2.58 17.92
C GLY A 17 -18.46 -3.26 17.63
N PRO A 18 -18.15 -3.55 16.36
CA PRO A 18 -16.87 -4.10 15.99
C PRO A 18 -15.73 -3.15 16.39
N LEU A 19 -14.60 -3.73 16.79
CA LEU A 19 -13.37 -2.98 17.05
C LEU A 19 -13.01 -2.16 15.81
N ASN A 20 -12.86 -0.85 15.97
CA ASN A 20 -12.44 0.01 14.87
C ASN A 20 -10.90 0.03 14.83
N PHE A 21 -10.32 -0.69 13.89
CA PHE A 21 -8.87 -0.88 13.77
C PHE A 21 -8.19 0.18 12.93
N ALA A 22 -8.94 1.11 12.36
CA ALA A 22 -8.35 2.07 11.46
C ALA A 22 -8.68 3.52 11.84
N LEU A 23 -7.69 4.40 11.72
CA LEU A 23 -7.91 5.83 11.68
C LEU A 23 -8.66 6.17 10.38
N ALA A 24 -9.56 7.16 10.42
CA ALA A 24 -10.27 7.57 9.22
C ALA A 24 -9.27 7.87 8.08
N PRO A 25 -9.50 7.30 6.88
CA PRO A 25 -8.60 7.51 5.77
C PRO A 25 -8.58 8.98 5.35
N PRO A 26 -7.48 9.46 4.73
CA PRO A 26 -7.45 10.78 4.13
C PRO A 26 -8.56 10.94 3.10
N THR A 27 -9.34 12.00 3.18
CA THR A 27 -10.53 12.25 2.32
C THR A 27 -10.17 12.62 0.88
N ASP A 28 -8.90 12.80 0.57
CA ASP A 28 -8.38 13.23 -0.74
C ASP A 28 -7.75 12.11 -1.58
N MET A 29 -7.66 10.90 -1.05
CA MET A 29 -7.07 9.76 -1.77
C MET A 29 -8.12 9.04 -2.62
N ARG A 30 -7.88 9.07 -3.93
CA ARG A 30 -8.71 8.33 -4.88
C ARG A 30 -8.46 6.83 -4.75
N THR A 31 -9.52 6.07 -4.51
CA THR A 31 -9.52 4.61 -4.55
C THR A 31 -10.15 4.17 -5.87
N ASN A 32 -9.60 3.13 -6.46
CA ASN A 32 -10.16 2.52 -7.65
C ASN A 32 -10.26 1.01 -7.46
N VAL A 33 -11.48 0.51 -7.50
CA VAL A 33 -11.78 -0.92 -7.65
C VAL A 33 -12.38 -1.11 -9.02
N ALA A 34 -11.68 -1.82 -9.88
CA ALA A 34 -12.14 -2.10 -11.23
C ALA A 34 -11.93 -3.57 -11.57
N ALA A 35 -12.89 -4.17 -12.26
CA ALA A 35 -12.76 -5.51 -12.80
C ALA A 35 -13.22 -5.56 -14.25
N LYS A 36 -12.50 -6.29 -15.08
CA LYS A 36 -12.85 -6.50 -16.49
C LYS A 36 -12.42 -7.89 -16.94
N LEU A 37 -13.15 -8.48 -17.84
CA LEU A 37 -12.71 -9.72 -18.50
C LEU A 37 -11.74 -9.39 -19.65
N THR A 38 -10.64 -10.15 -19.70
CA THR A 38 -9.70 -10.11 -20.83
C THR A 38 -9.79 -11.43 -21.59
N THR A 39 -9.85 -11.36 -22.90
CA THR A 39 -9.74 -12.54 -23.77
C THR A 39 -8.28 -12.81 -24.11
N GLY A 40 -7.88 -14.07 -24.13
CA GLY A 40 -6.55 -14.45 -24.58
C GLY A 40 -6.25 -13.94 -26.01
N ARG A 41 -4.99 -13.60 -26.30
CA ARG A 41 -4.55 -13.09 -27.61
C ARG A 41 -4.83 -14.04 -28.78
N ASP A 42 -5.11 -15.31 -28.51
CA ASP A 42 -5.39 -16.35 -29.48
C ASP A 42 -6.89 -16.58 -29.74
N GLY A 43 -7.75 -15.73 -29.17
CA GLY A 43 -9.21 -15.83 -29.33
C GLY A 43 -9.82 -17.07 -28.69
N LYS A 44 -9.03 -17.90 -27.99
CA LYS A 44 -9.51 -19.05 -27.23
C LYS A 44 -9.98 -18.62 -25.84
N ALA A 45 -10.96 -19.34 -25.32
CA ALA A 45 -11.75 -19.03 -24.14
C ALA A 45 -11.00 -19.15 -22.78
N ASN A 46 -9.79 -18.63 -22.67
CA ASN A 46 -9.14 -18.39 -21.39
C ASN A 46 -9.30 -16.91 -21.04
N SER A 47 -10.50 -16.54 -20.60
CA SER A 47 -10.73 -15.20 -20.09
C SER A 47 -10.15 -15.10 -18.69
N ALA A 48 -9.24 -14.17 -18.46
CA ALA A 48 -8.82 -13.79 -17.14
C ALA A 48 -9.66 -12.62 -16.63
N LEU A 49 -9.95 -12.61 -15.34
CA LEU A 49 -10.50 -11.45 -14.65
C LEU A 49 -9.33 -10.55 -14.24
N GLU A 50 -9.20 -9.38 -14.88
CA GLU A 50 -8.31 -8.31 -14.39
C GLU A 50 -9.02 -7.57 -13.26
N LEU A 51 -8.41 -7.56 -12.08
CA LEU A 51 -8.95 -6.92 -10.88
C LEU A 51 -7.94 -5.91 -10.34
N ASP A 52 -8.28 -4.64 -10.36
CA ASP A 52 -7.48 -3.56 -9.85
C ASP A 52 -7.93 -3.17 -8.44
N LEU A 53 -7.02 -3.21 -7.46
CA LEU A 53 -7.24 -2.82 -6.07
C LEU A 53 -6.27 -1.68 -5.71
N PHE A 54 -6.69 -0.44 -5.96
CA PHE A 54 -5.86 0.75 -5.76
C PHE A 54 -6.44 1.66 -4.70
N GLY A 55 -5.63 2.04 -3.71
CA GLY A 55 -6.02 2.93 -2.63
C GLY A 55 -6.24 2.23 -1.29
N TYR A 56 -6.97 2.87 -0.39
CA TYR A 56 -7.22 2.36 0.96
C TYR A 56 -8.27 1.26 1.00
N ILE A 57 -8.09 0.32 1.92
CA ILE A 57 -9.10 -0.69 2.28
C ILE A 57 -9.93 -0.12 3.42
N TRP A 58 -11.25 0.12 3.20
CA TRP A 58 -12.12 0.77 4.19
C TRP A 58 -13.59 0.52 3.94
N ASP A 59 -14.41 0.48 4.99
CA ASP A 59 -15.87 0.30 4.91
C ASP A 59 -16.60 1.59 4.46
N TYR A 60 -16.29 2.08 3.25
CA TYR A 60 -17.02 3.16 2.60
C TYR A 60 -17.14 2.92 1.09
N VAL A 61 -18.15 3.52 0.46
CA VAL A 61 -18.56 3.28 -0.94
C VAL A 61 -17.43 3.45 -1.96
N ASP A 62 -16.50 4.38 -1.71
CA ASP A 62 -15.43 4.70 -2.66
C ASP A 62 -14.08 4.06 -2.32
N TYR A 63 -14.08 3.05 -1.44
CA TYR A 63 -12.86 2.38 -0.98
C TYR A 63 -12.84 0.90 -1.36
N ILE A 64 -11.67 0.26 -1.25
CA ILE A 64 -11.58 -1.19 -1.40
C ILE A 64 -12.28 -1.82 -0.19
N ASN A 65 -13.35 -2.55 -0.45
CA ASN A 65 -14.06 -3.34 0.56
C ASN A 65 -14.77 -4.52 -0.10
N THR A 66 -15.32 -5.39 0.72
CA THR A 66 -16.00 -6.60 0.25
C THR A 66 -17.14 -6.30 -0.74
N ALA A 67 -17.91 -5.24 -0.51
CA ALA A 67 -19.05 -4.88 -1.35
C ALA A 67 -18.58 -4.31 -2.71
N THR A 68 -17.60 -3.40 -2.71
CA THR A 68 -17.09 -2.78 -3.95
C THR A 68 -16.35 -3.80 -4.83
N VAL A 69 -15.56 -4.69 -4.22
CA VAL A 69 -14.87 -5.76 -4.96
C VAL A 69 -15.88 -6.75 -5.53
N LYS A 70 -16.88 -7.17 -4.74
CA LYS A 70 -17.94 -8.05 -5.23
C LYS A 70 -18.70 -7.42 -6.39
N ALA A 71 -19.11 -6.17 -6.26
CA ALA A 71 -19.83 -5.45 -7.31
C ALA A 71 -19.01 -5.35 -8.61
N ALA A 72 -17.70 -5.10 -8.51
CA ALA A 72 -16.80 -5.04 -9.66
C ALA A 72 -16.69 -6.40 -10.36
N ILE A 73 -16.56 -7.50 -9.61
CA ILE A 73 -16.51 -8.87 -10.14
C ILE A 73 -17.84 -9.23 -10.82
N ASP A 74 -18.97 -8.95 -10.17
CA ASP A 74 -20.30 -9.23 -10.71
C ASP A 74 -20.54 -8.45 -12.03
N ALA A 75 -20.12 -7.19 -12.10
CA ALA A 75 -20.23 -6.34 -13.27
C ALA A 75 -19.33 -6.81 -14.44
N ALA A 76 -18.16 -7.37 -14.14
CA ALA A 76 -17.28 -7.95 -15.16
C ALA A 76 -17.84 -9.21 -15.79
N GLY A 77 -18.69 -9.95 -15.07
CA GLY A 77 -19.35 -11.17 -15.54
C GLY A 77 -18.67 -12.45 -15.03
N SER A 78 -19.06 -13.58 -15.62
CA SER A 78 -18.63 -14.91 -15.22
C SER A 78 -17.88 -15.64 -16.35
N GLY A 79 -17.30 -16.80 -16.02
CA GLY A 79 -16.64 -17.68 -17.01
C GLY A 79 -15.15 -17.42 -17.17
N PHE A 80 -14.54 -16.61 -16.30
CA PHE A 80 -13.08 -16.49 -16.22
C PHE A 80 -12.45 -17.75 -15.59
N THR A 81 -11.25 -18.06 -16.01
CA THR A 81 -10.49 -19.25 -15.57
C THR A 81 -9.31 -18.90 -14.69
N SER A 82 -9.02 -17.62 -14.52
CA SER A 82 -7.99 -17.06 -13.61
C SER A 82 -8.31 -15.63 -13.22
N VAL A 83 -7.65 -15.13 -12.19
CA VAL A 83 -7.68 -13.73 -11.77
C VAL A 83 -6.27 -13.15 -11.85
N ASN A 84 -6.13 -12.00 -12.50
CA ASN A 84 -4.94 -11.14 -12.42
C ASN A 84 -5.27 -9.98 -11.48
N MET A 85 -4.75 -10.02 -10.27
CA MET A 85 -5.01 -9.02 -9.23
C MET A 85 -3.87 -8.02 -9.14
N ASN A 86 -4.13 -6.78 -9.50
CA ASN A 86 -3.17 -5.69 -9.41
C ASN A 86 -3.39 -4.94 -8.09
N ILE A 87 -2.34 -4.83 -7.28
CA ILE A 87 -2.40 -4.19 -5.95
C ILE A 87 -1.50 -2.96 -5.91
N GLN A 88 -2.08 -1.84 -5.47
CA GLN A 88 -1.38 -0.64 -5.03
C GLN A 88 -2.13 -0.05 -3.84
N SER A 89 -1.79 -0.47 -2.62
CA SER A 89 -2.57 -0.13 -1.43
C SER A 89 -1.70 -0.03 -0.18
N PRO A 90 -1.90 0.98 0.67
CA PRO A 90 -1.29 1.05 1.99
C PRO A 90 -1.97 0.14 3.02
N GLY A 91 -3.06 -0.54 2.65
CA GLY A 91 -3.88 -1.30 3.57
C GLY A 91 -5.02 -0.46 4.16
N GLY A 92 -5.40 -0.76 5.41
CA GLY A 92 -6.48 -0.07 6.11
C GLY A 92 -7.26 -0.99 7.04
N ASP A 93 -8.58 -1.12 6.86
CA ASP A 93 -9.45 -1.93 7.70
C ASP A 93 -9.19 -3.43 7.51
N VAL A 94 -8.84 -4.10 8.60
CA VAL A 94 -8.48 -5.52 8.60
C VAL A 94 -9.68 -6.41 8.32
N TYR A 95 -10.88 -6.07 8.81
CA TYR A 95 -12.07 -6.88 8.59
C TYR A 95 -12.57 -6.81 7.14
N GLU A 96 -12.49 -5.62 6.53
CA GLU A 96 -12.78 -5.49 5.10
C GLU A 96 -11.77 -6.25 4.26
N ALA A 97 -10.49 -6.18 4.60
CA ALA A 97 -9.49 -6.98 3.92
C ALA A 97 -9.73 -8.49 4.07
N MET A 98 -10.19 -8.96 5.24
CA MET A 98 -10.60 -10.37 5.44
C MET A 98 -11.79 -10.74 4.57
N GLY A 99 -12.78 -9.88 4.46
CA GLY A 99 -13.94 -10.09 3.60
C GLY A 99 -13.54 -10.21 2.12
N VAL A 100 -12.65 -9.33 1.65
CA VAL A 100 -12.09 -9.37 0.30
C VAL A 100 -11.27 -10.66 0.09
N TYR A 101 -10.45 -11.04 1.07
CA TYR A 101 -9.68 -12.28 1.04
C TYR A 101 -10.57 -13.51 0.85
N ASP A 102 -11.60 -13.66 1.69
CA ASP A 102 -12.52 -14.79 1.62
C ASP A 102 -13.32 -14.78 0.31
N LEU A 103 -13.79 -13.61 -0.14
CA LEU A 103 -14.49 -13.44 -1.41
C LEU A 103 -13.65 -13.96 -2.58
N LEU A 104 -12.38 -13.55 -2.67
CA LEU A 104 -11.48 -13.95 -3.75
C LEU A 104 -11.08 -15.43 -3.64
N ASN A 105 -10.81 -15.92 -2.44
CA ASN A 105 -10.47 -17.33 -2.21
C ASN A 105 -11.59 -18.28 -2.65
N ARG A 106 -12.86 -17.87 -2.54
CA ARG A 106 -14.04 -18.66 -2.98
C ARG A 106 -14.20 -18.74 -4.49
N LEU A 107 -13.50 -17.92 -5.27
CA LEU A 107 -13.57 -18.01 -6.74
C LEU A 107 -13.01 -19.34 -7.25
N ASN A 108 -12.15 -19.99 -6.48
CA ASN A 108 -11.57 -21.31 -6.75
C ASN A 108 -10.95 -21.42 -8.16
N VAL A 109 -10.27 -20.36 -8.58
CA VAL A 109 -9.46 -20.26 -9.81
C VAL A 109 -8.08 -19.74 -9.45
N PRO A 110 -7.04 -20.02 -10.28
CA PRO A 110 -5.72 -19.43 -10.05
C PRO A 110 -5.75 -17.90 -9.95
N ILE A 111 -5.01 -17.37 -8.97
CA ILE A 111 -4.86 -15.93 -8.74
C ILE A 111 -3.41 -15.53 -8.97
N HIS A 112 -3.18 -14.61 -9.90
CA HIS A 112 -1.89 -14.02 -10.20
C HIS A 112 -1.87 -12.60 -9.66
N VAL A 113 -1.02 -12.33 -8.67
CA VAL A 113 -0.90 -11.02 -8.04
C VAL A 113 0.23 -10.23 -8.65
N ASN A 114 -0.04 -8.97 -8.98
CA ASN A 114 0.96 -7.99 -9.39
C ASN A 114 0.99 -6.86 -8.37
N ILE A 115 2.08 -6.70 -7.64
CA ILE A 115 2.30 -5.54 -6.77
C ILE A 115 2.93 -4.45 -7.62
N LEU A 116 2.21 -3.33 -7.83
CA LEU A 116 2.66 -2.31 -8.78
C LEU A 116 3.71 -1.37 -8.18
N GLY A 117 3.48 -0.86 -6.98
CA GLY A 117 4.40 0.02 -6.29
C GLY A 117 4.48 -0.28 -4.80
N PHE A 118 3.32 -0.50 -4.15
CA PHE A 118 3.26 -0.73 -2.72
C PHE A 118 2.10 -1.64 -2.31
N ALA A 119 2.39 -2.60 -1.44
CA ALA A 119 1.38 -3.40 -0.74
C ALA A 119 1.70 -3.40 0.76
N GLY A 120 1.07 -2.48 1.50
CA GLY A 120 1.33 -2.30 2.93
C GLY A 120 0.24 -2.88 3.82
N SER A 121 0.61 -3.22 5.07
CA SER A 121 -0.35 -3.62 6.10
C SER A 121 -1.27 -4.76 5.63
N CYS A 122 -2.60 -4.63 5.77
CA CYS A 122 -3.53 -5.68 5.35
C CYS A 122 -3.52 -5.94 3.82
N ALA A 123 -3.06 -5.01 2.98
CA ALA A 123 -2.88 -5.28 1.55
C ALA A 123 -1.74 -6.27 1.28
N SER A 124 -0.73 -6.34 2.14
CA SER A 124 0.39 -7.26 1.99
C SER A 124 -0.03 -8.72 2.18
N TRP A 125 -0.86 -9.02 3.21
CA TRP A 125 -1.34 -10.40 3.37
C TRP A 125 -2.49 -10.73 2.40
N LEU A 126 -3.22 -9.73 1.90
CA LEU A 126 -4.16 -9.93 0.80
C LEU A 126 -3.42 -10.39 -0.46
N ALA A 127 -2.21 -9.85 -0.71
CA ALA A 127 -1.35 -10.32 -1.80
C ALA A 127 -0.93 -11.79 -1.66
N MET A 128 -0.91 -12.34 -0.45
CA MET A 128 -0.56 -13.76 -0.20
C MET A 128 -1.58 -14.76 -0.77
N LEU A 129 -2.73 -14.29 -1.25
CA LEU A 129 -3.68 -15.13 -2.01
C LEU A 129 -3.12 -15.61 -3.37
N GLY A 130 -2.14 -14.91 -3.92
CA GLY A 130 -1.63 -15.22 -5.26
C GLY A 130 -0.97 -16.59 -5.35
N ASP A 131 -1.33 -17.41 -6.31
CA ASP A 131 -0.54 -18.58 -6.68
C ASP A 131 0.84 -18.14 -7.20
N THR A 132 0.88 -17.03 -7.93
CA THR A 132 2.09 -16.28 -8.26
C THR A 132 1.96 -14.84 -7.77
N ILE A 133 3.07 -14.30 -7.27
CA ILE A 133 3.15 -12.91 -6.82
C ILE A 133 4.35 -12.28 -7.51
N THR A 134 4.07 -11.37 -8.44
CA THR A 134 5.09 -10.65 -9.20
C THR A 134 5.18 -9.21 -8.71
N MET A 135 6.39 -8.70 -8.53
CA MET A 135 6.61 -7.31 -8.18
C MET A 135 7.88 -6.74 -8.84
N PRO A 136 7.89 -5.46 -9.22
CA PRO A 136 9.11 -4.78 -9.65
C PRO A 136 10.15 -4.73 -8.52
N GLU A 137 11.43 -4.70 -8.88
CA GLU A 137 12.53 -4.61 -7.90
C GLU A 137 12.47 -3.37 -7.01
N PHE A 138 11.82 -2.28 -7.48
CA PHE A 138 11.65 -1.01 -6.77
C PHE A 138 10.34 -0.89 -6.00
N SER A 139 9.42 -1.86 -6.13
CA SER A 139 8.18 -1.87 -5.35
C SER A 139 8.42 -2.44 -3.96
N GLU A 140 7.51 -2.18 -3.05
CA GLU A 140 7.68 -2.55 -1.64
C GLU A 140 6.47 -3.31 -1.10
N ILE A 141 6.75 -4.28 -0.25
CA ILE A 141 5.79 -4.88 0.67
C ILE A 141 6.12 -4.40 2.08
N MET A 142 5.11 -3.98 2.85
CA MET A 142 5.29 -3.62 4.25
C MET A 142 4.38 -4.46 5.14
N ILE A 143 4.98 -5.04 6.17
CA ILE A 143 4.27 -5.78 7.20
C ILE A 143 4.50 -5.15 8.56
N HIS A 144 3.46 -5.05 9.35
CA HIS A 144 3.51 -4.54 10.72
C HIS A 144 2.46 -5.22 11.60
N ARG A 145 2.54 -4.96 12.91
CA ARG A 145 1.54 -5.44 13.87
C ARG A 145 0.19 -4.80 13.64
N VAL A 146 -0.86 -5.52 13.99
CA VAL A 146 -2.23 -5.00 13.92
C VAL A 146 -2.35 -3.79 14.86
N GLN A 147 -2.83 -2.67 14.32
CA GLN A 147 -3.09 -1.45 15.07
C GLN A 147 -4.59 -1.25 15.24
N GLY A 148 -5.00 -0.79 16.41
CA GLY A 148 -6.37 -0.48 16.69
C GLY A 148 -6.50 0.48 17.85
N GLY A 149 -7.60 1.23 17.90
CA GLY A 149 -7.95 2.10 19.01
C GLY A 149 -9.19 1.58 19.72
N ILE A 150 -9.18 1.59 21.06
CA ILE A 150 -10.34 1.23 21.87
C ILE A 150 -10.55 2.23 22.98
N TRP A 151 -11.81 2.50 23.24
CA TRP A 151 -12.29 3.26 24.39
C TRP A 151 -13.23 2.38 25.20
N GLY A 152 -12.97 2.27 26.50
CA GLY A 152 -13.80 1.46 27.39
C GLY A 152 -13.26 1.40 28.81
N ASN A 153 -13.89 0.59 29.66
CA ASN A 153 -13.37 0.27 30.99
C ASN A 153 -12.18 -0.70 30.89
N ALA A 154 -11.48 -0.92 32.00
CA ALA A 154 -10.28 -1.75 32.02
C ALA A 154 -10.48 -3.17 31.45
N SER A 155 -11.62 -3.80 31.73
CA SER A 155 -11.92 -5.15 31.21
C SER A 155 -12.16 -5.13 29.71
N GLU A 156 -12.83 -4.12 29.16
CA GLU A 156 -13.07 -3.96 27.73
C GLU A 156 -11.77 -3.73 26.98
N ILE A 157 -10.88 -2.89 27.52
CA ILE A 157 -9.56 -2.63 26.93
C ILE A 157 -8.70 -3.91 26.88
N VAL A 158 -8.68 -4.68 28.00
CA VAL A 158 -7.93 -5.95 28.05
C VAL A 158 -8.50 -6.96 27.05
N ASN A 159 -9.82 -7.09 26.97
CA ASN A 159 -10.45 -8.02 26.02
C ASN A 159 -10.20 -7.63 24.57
N ALA A 160 -10.20 -6.36 24.26
CA ALA A 160 -9.85 -5.88 22.93
C ALA A 160 -8.38 -6.14 22.59
N GLY A 161 -7.47 -5.92 23.52
CA GLY A 161 -6.06 -6.30 23.34
C GLY A 161 -5.90 -7.77 22.95
N ARG A 162 -6.59 -8.68 23.65
CA ARG A 162 -6.60 -10.11 23.32
C ARG A 162 -7.21 -10.40 21.95
N ALA A 163 -8.25 -9.68 21.56
CA ALA A 163 -8.84 -9.83 20.23
C ALA A 163 -7.87 -9.42 19.12
N ILE A 164 -7.11 -8.35 19.34
CA ILE A 164 -6.04 -7.92 18.43
C ILE A 164 -4.93 -8.98 18.34
N GLU A 165 -4.49 -9.53 19.48
CA GLU A 165 -3.48 -10.60 19.50
C GLU A 165 -3.94 -11.85 18.73
N ASN A 166 -5.19 -12.29 18.94
CA ASN A 166 -5.75 -13.42 18.19
C ASN A 166 -5.83 -13.15 16.68
N LEU A 167 -6.21 -11.94 16.30
CA LEU A 167 -6.27 -11.51 14.91
C LEU A 167 -4.87 -11.51 14.27
N GLU A 168 -3.89 -10.97 14.99
CA GLU A 168 -2.49 -10.94 14.57
C GLU A 168 -1.94 -12.37 14.36
N GLU A 169 -2.27 -13.31 15.27
CA GLU A 169 -1.86 -14.69 15.11
C GLU A 169 -2.43 -15.34 13.83
N ASN A 170 -3.68 -15.08 13.49
CA ASN A 170 -4.27 -15.55 12.24
C ASN A 170 -3.55 -14.98 11.00
N ILE A 171 -3.17 -13.70 11.04
CA ILE A 171 -2.41 -13.06 9.95
C ILE A 171 -1.01 -13.66 9.83
N ILE A 172 -0.35 -13.93 10.97
CA ILE A 172 0.95 -14.62 10.99
C ILE A 172 0.85 -15.96 10.27
N GLN A 173 -0.21 -16.75 10.50
CA GLN A 173 -0.38 -18.03 9.81
C GLN A 173 -0.53 -17.88 8.30
N ILE A 174 -1.16 -16.82 7.80
CA ILE A 174 -1.22 -16.53 6.36
C ILE A 174 0.20 -16.34 5.80
N TYR A 175 1.01 -15.50 6.46
CA TYR A 175 2.39 -15.29 6.03
C TYR A 175 3.24 -16.55 6.11
N VAL A 176 3.17 -17.31 7.21
CA VAL A 176 3.88 -18.58 7.39
C VAL A 176 3.53 -19.58 6.28
N ALA A 177 2.23 -19.73 6.01
CA ALA A 177 1.75 -20.64 4.97
C ALA A 177 2.31 -20.29 3.59
N ARG A 178 2.42 -18.99 3.28
CA ARG A 178 2.91 -18.49 1.99
C ARG A 178 4.42 -18.49 1.91
N THR A 179 5.10 -17.87 2.87
CA THR A 179 6.53 -17.58 2.82
C THR A 179 7.39 -18.78 3.22
N LYS A 180 6.83 -19.73 3.95
CA LYS A 180 7.54 -20.85 4.60
C LYS A 180 8.56 -20.40 5.65
N GLN A 181 8.52 -19.15 6.06
CA GLN A 181 9.33 -18.62 7.16
C GLN A 181 8.77 -19.04 8.51
N SER A 182 9.58 -18.95 9.56
CA SER A 182 9.10 -19.27 10.91
C SER A 182 8.12 -18.21 11.43
N ALA A 183 7.18 -18.63 12.28
CA ALA A 183 6.26 -17.70 12.92
C ALA A 183 7.00 -16.63 13.75
N ASP A 184 8.15 -16.97 14.34
CA ASP A 184 8.95 -16.05 15.14
C ASP A 184 9.64 -14.99 14.28
N ASP A 185 10.14 -15.36 13.09
CA ASP A 185 10.67 -14.38 12.13
C ASP A 185 9.57 -13.43 11.65
N ILE A 186 8.39 -13.96 11.32
CA ILE A 186 7.24 -13.14 10.92
C ILE A 186 6.86 -12.18 12.05
N ARG A 187 6.72 -12.64 13.30
CA ARG A 187 6.42 -11.79 14.47
C ARG A 187 7.46 -10.69 14.64
N LYS A 188 8.73 -11.05 14.50
CA LYS A 188 9.82 -10.08 14.59
C LYS A 188 9.71 -9.03 13.50
N TRP A 189 9.53 -9.43 12.24
CA TRP A 189 9.41 -8.47 11.12
C TRP A 189 8.17 -7.60 11.24
N MET A 190 7.05 -8.13 11.74
CA MET A 190 5.86 -7.32 12.02
C MET A 190 6.10 -6.33 13.17
N ALA A 191 6.81 -6.73 14.22
CA ALA A 191 7.13 -5.84 15.34
C ALA A 191 8.09 -4.71 14.93
N ASP A 192 9.00 -4.99 13.98
CA ASP A 192 9.97 -4.04 13.46
C ASP A 192 9.38 -3.12 12.35
N GLU A 193 8.10 -3.29 11.97
CA GLU A 193 7.48 -2.60 10.83
C GLU A 193 8.37 -2.69 9.58
N THR A 194 8.45 -3.90 9.02
CA THR A 194 9.44 -4.22 8.00
C THR A 194 8.95 -3.87 6.60
N TYR A 195 9.75 -3.06 5.91
CA TYR A 195 9.64 -2.77 4.48
C TYR A 195 10.58 -3.69 3.72
N MET A 196 10.09 -4.28 2.64
CA MET A 196 10.84 -5.22 1.78
C MET A 196 10.71 -4.78 0.33
N ASP A 197 11.84 -4.48 -0.30
CA ASP A 197 11.91 -4.33 -1.76
C ASP A 197 11.69 -5.68 -2.48
N GLY A 198 11.60 -5.66 -3.81
CA GLY A 198 11.34 -6.89 -4.58
C GLY A 198 12.34 -8.01 -4.29
N ASN A 199 13.61 -7.70 -4.17
CA ASN A 199 14.65 -8.71 -3.94
C ASN A 199 14.56 -9.32 -2.55
N THR A 200 14.38 -8.48 -1.53
CA THR A 200 14.18 -8.92 -0.13
C THR A 200 12.88 -9.72 0.01
N ALA A 201 11.80 -9.28 -0.66
CA ALA A 201 10.53 -9.98 -0.67
C ALA A 201 10.66 -11.38 -1.32
N LEU A 202 11.42 -11.50 -2.42
CA LEU A 202 11.70 -12.78 -3.05
C LEU A 202 12.49 -13.71 -2.14
N GLU A 203 13.57 -13.22 -1.53
CA GLU A 203 14.40 -13.97 -0.59
C GLU A 203 13.60 -14.51 0.59
N ARG A 204 12.68 -13.70 1.11
CA ARG A 204 11.82 -14.05 2.25
C ARG A 204 10.55 -14.80 1.87
N GLY A 205 10.27 -15.00 0.59
CA GLY A 205 9.11 -15.75 0.08
C GLY A 205 7.80 -14.97 0.00
N PHE A 206 7.85 -13.63 0.14
CA PHE A 206 6.67 -12.76 -0.01
C PHE A 206 6.28 -12.52 -1.46
N CYS A 207 7.18 -12.73 -2.40
CA CYS A 207 6.83 -12.80 -3.81
C CYS A 207 7.47 -14.02 -4.47
N THR A 208 7.02 -14.35 -5.68
CA THR A 208 7.51 -15.51 -6.45
C THR A 208 8.40 -15.09 -7.60
N GLU A 209 8.28 -13.83 -8.03
CA GLU A 209 9.00 -13.29 -9.17
C GLU A 209 9.26 -11.80 -9.02
N VAL A 210 10.47 -11.37 -9.37
CA VAL A 210 10.84 -9.96 -9.42
C VAL A 210 11.08 -9.55 -10.86
N THR A 211 10.35 -8.52 -11.32
CA THR A 211 10.57 -7.93 -12.62
C THR A 211 11.62 -6.83 -12.55
N LYS A 212 12.65 -6.95 -13.38
CA LYS A 212 13.66 -5.89 -13.52
C LYS A 212 13.08 -4.73 -14.31
N VAL A 213 13.40 -3.53 -13.86
CA VAL A 213 13.12 -2.33 -14.66
C VAL A 213 13.86 -2.46 -15.96
N LYS A 214 13.14 -2.52 -17.09
CA LYS A 214 13.79 -2.27 -18.38
C LYS A 214 14.46 -0.91 -18.21
N ALA A 215 15.78 -0.85 -18.44
CA ALA A 215 16.49 0.41 -18.54
C ALA A 215 15.77 1.24 -19.61
N VAL A 216 14.79 2.02 -19.21
CA VAL A 216 14.18 3.00 -20.07
C VAL A 216 15.28 4.01 -20.25
N ASN A 217 15.72 4.17 -21.48
CA ASN A 217 16.56 5.28 -21.88
C ASN A 217 15.69 6.55 -21.71
N LEU A 218 15.51 6.97 -20.45
CA LEU A 218 14.92 8.25 -20.11
C LEU A 218 15.91 9.33 -20.53
N GLN A 219 16.05 9.50 -21.83
CA GLN A 219 16.53 10.75 -22.38
C GLN A 219 15.41 11.79 -22.18
N ALA A 220 15.13 12.12 -20.93
CA ALA A 220 14.48 13.37 -20.62
C ALA A 220 15.44 14.44 -21.17
N ARG A 221 15.05 15.05 -22.29
CA ARG A 221 15.89 16.06 -22.93
C ARG A 221 16.17 17.14 -21.89
N PRO A 222 17.44 17.55 -21.70
CA PRO A 222 17.79 18.62 -20.77
C PRO A 222 16.89 19.85 -20.87
N GLU A 223 16.47 20.16 -22.08
CA GLU A 223 15.57 21.28 -22.36
C GLU A 223 14.18 21.11 -21.74
N THR A 224 13.66 19.87 -21.72
CA THR A 224 12.35 19.58 -21.14
C THR A 224 12.40 19.69 -19.62
N LEU A 225 13.48 19.23 -18.99
CA LEU A 225 13.66 19.35 -17.54
C LEU A 225 13.87 20.80 -17.11
N ALA A 226 14.62 21.57 -17.89
CA ALA A 226 14.80 23.00 -17.67
C ALA A 226 13.47 23.77 -17.84
N ALA A 227 12.63 23.42 -18.84
CA ALA A 227 11.30 23.99 -19.01
C ALA A 227 10.33 23.69 -17.87
N LEU A 228 10.52 22.55 -17.17
CA LEU A 228 9.78 22.17 -15.96
C LEU A 228 10.36 22.80 -14.68
N GLY A 229 11.38 23.66 -14.78
CA GLY A 229 11.96 24.38 -13.64
C GLY A 229 12.97 23.59 -12.81
N PHE A 230 13.39 22.41 -13.26
CA PHE A 230 14.46 21.66 -12.60
C PHE A 230 15.82 22.29 -12.93
N LYS A 231 16.48 22.87 -11.93
CA LYS A 231 17.80 23.53 -12.08
C LYS A 231 18.98 22.57 -11.95
N HIS A 232 18.76 21.47 -11.22
CA HIS A 232 19.76 20.42 -10.99
C HIS A 232 19.06 19.07 -11.08
N TYR A 233 19.33 18.32 -12.14
CA TYR A 233 18.94 16.94 -12.28
C TYR A 233 20.20 16.08 -12.45
N PRO A 234 20.30 14.93 -11.76
CA PRO A 234 21.42 14.04 -12.00
C PRO A 234 21.35 13.61 -13.46
N SER A 235 22.40 13.87 -14.22
CA SER A 235 22.55 13.28 -15.53
C SER A 235 22.62 11.78 -15.32
N MET A 236 21.53 11.07 -15.60
CA MET A 236 21.56 9.62 -15.70
C MET A 236 22.35 9.24 -16.93
N VAL A 237 23.67 9.29 -16.81
CA VAL A 237 24.58 8.81 -17.84
C VAL A 237 24.40 7.30 -17.91
N ASN A 238 23.91 6.83 -19.06
CA ASN A 238 23.91 5.41 -19.41
C ASN A 238 25.30 4.82 -19.15
N LYS A 239 25.46 4.01 -18.12
CA LYS A 239 26.65 3.23 -17.85
C LYS A 239 26.92 2.12 -18.92
N ALA A 240 26.11 2.04 -19.96
CA ALA A 240 26.26 1.00 -20.97
C ALA A 240 27.40 1.27 -21.98
N ASN A 241 27.94 2.51 -22.09
CA ASN A 241 28.92 2.84 -23.13
C ASN A 241 30.08 3.77 -22.72
N SER A 242 30.38 3.94 -21.44
CA SER A 242 31.62 4.66 -21.05
C SER A 242 32.48 3.79 -20.14
N ALA A 243 33.46 3.14 -20.73
CA ALA A 243 34.63 2.67 -20.01
C ALA A 243 35.35 3.88 -19.40
N GLY A 244 35.36 3.97 -18.07
CA GLY A 244 36.28 4.82 -17.33
C GLY A 244 35.73 6.16 -16.83
N THR A 245 35.10 6.15 -15.69
CA THR A 245 35.32 6.96 -14.48
C THR A 245 34.20 6.65 -13.50
N ASP A 246 34.53 6.08 -12.36
CA ASP A 246 33.55 5.89 -11.27
C ASP A 246 32.95 7.22 -10.84
N PRO A 247 31.62 7.28 -10.60
CA PRO A 247 31.02 8.47 -10.04
C PRO A 247 31.68 8.76 -8.70
N LYS A 248 32.12 10.00 -8.50
CA LYS A 248 32.61 10.45 -7.18
C LYS A 248 31.57 10.07 -6.12
N PRO A 249 32.00 9.43 -5.02
CA PRO A 249 31.07 9.18 -3.91
C PRO A 249 30.51 10.51 -3.40
N PHE A 250 29.23 10.48 -3.05
CA PHE A 250 28.50 11.61 -2.49
C PHE A 250 29.29 12.19 -1.30
N SER A 251 29.70 13.43 -1.35
CA SER A 251 30.53 14.04 -0.34
C SER A 251 29.69 14.55 0.85
N MET A 252 30.32 14.75 2.02
CA MET A 252 29.67 15.40 3.16
C MET A 252 29.16 16.80 2.83
N ALA A 253 29.82 17.51 1.89
CA ALA A 253 29.37 18.81 1.40
C ALA A 253 28.05 18.71 0.63
N ASP A 254 27.88 17.67 -0.20
CA ASP A 254 26.64 17.42 -0.93
C ASP A 254 25.47 17.10 0.03
N MET A 255 25.76 16.41 1.14
CA MET A 255 24.79 16.15 2.20
C MET A 255 24.35 17.42 2.95
N GLU A 256 25.26 18.33 3.21
CA GLU A 256 24.94 19.61 3.87
C GLU A 256 24.14 20.53 2.93
N GLU A 257 24.44 20.55 1.64
CA GLU A 257 23.67 21.28 0.65
C GLU A 257 22.25 20.69 0.50
N LEU A 258 22.11 19.36 0.50
CA LEU A 258 20.81 18.68 0.47
C LEU A 258 19.98 19.02 1.73
N LYS A 259 20.57 19.00 2.92
CA LYS A 259 19.89 19.41 4.17
C LYS A 259 19.44 20.86 4.12
N LYS A 260 20.28 21.76 3.58
CA LYS A 260 19.93 23.18 3.42
C LYS A 260 18.75 23.35 2.48
N ASN A 261 18.72 22.62 1.37
CA ASN A 261 17.61 22.66 0.40
C ASN A 261 16.32 22.10 0.98
N LEU A 262 16.40 20.98 1.74
CA LEU A 262 15.25 20.41 2.44
C LEU A 262 14.70 21.37 3.53
N SER A 263 15.56 22.09 4.24
CA SER A 263 15.14 23.09 5.23
C SER A 263 14.45 24.30 4.58
N ALA A 264 14.90 24.71 3.40
CA ALA A 264 14.28 25.78 2.62
C ALA A 264 12.89 25.38 2.11
N ILE A 265 12.71 24.13 1.66
CA ILE A 265 11.43 23.57 1.25
C ILE A 265 10.46 23.51 2.44
N ARG A 266 10.92 23.07 3.61
CA ARG A 266 10.09 23.06 4.84
C ARG A 266 9.66 24.48 5.25
N GLY A 267 10.57 25.46 5.15
CA GLY A 267 10.25 26.87 5.40
C GLY A 267 9.21 27.41 4.41
N HIS A 268 9.32 27.07 3.14
CA HIS A 268 8.35 27.47 2.10
C HIS A 268 6.96 26.85 2.35
N ASN A 269 6.91 25.57 2.69
CA ASN A 269 5.64 24.90 3.02
C ASN A 269 4.98 25.47 4.29
N ALA A 270 5.77 25.81 5.32
CA ALA A 270 5.27 26.49 6.50
C ALA A 270 4.72 27.90 6.18
N TYR A 271 5.38 28.64 5.29
CA TYR A 271 4.91 29.94 4.79
C TYR A 271 3.59 29.81 4.02
N LEU A 272 3.48 28.81 3.12
CA LEU A 272 2.24 28.55 2.37
C LEU A 272 1.09 28.14 3.30
N ALA A 273 1.36 27.30 4.32
CA ALA A 273 0.37 26.93 5.32
C ALA A 273 -0.11 28.13 6.13
N SER A 274 0.79 29.04 6.53
CA SER A 274 0.43 30.28 7.24
C SER A 274 -0.43 31.22 6.38
N ARG A 275 -0.14 31.32 5.09
CA ARG A 275 -0.96 32.11 4.15
C ARG A 275 -2.33 31.50 3.91
N ALA A 276 -2.42 30.17 3.81
CA ALA A 276 -3.70 29.47 3.67
C ALA A 276 -4.58 29.66 4.92
N ALA A 277 -3.98 29.60 6.10
CA ALA A 277 -4.67 29.90 7.36
C ALA A 277 -5.14 31.36 7.44
N ALA A 278 -4.30 32.32 7.02
CA ALA A 278 -4.65 33.74 6.98
C ALA A 278 -5.74 34.05 5.94
N ALA A 279 -5.85 33.25 4.88
CA ALA A 279 -6.88 33.37 3.86
C ALA A 279 -8.19 32.64 4.20
N GLY A 280 -8.30 32.00 5.38
CA GLY A 280 -9.48 31.25 5.81
C GLY A 280 -9.73 29.97 5.01
N MET A 281 -8.70 29.44 4.33
CA MET A 281 -8.78 28.22 3.51
C MET A 281 -8.50 26.94 4.30
N LEU A 282 -8.12 27.05 5.58
CA LEU A 282 -7.99 25.93 6.50
C LEU A 282 -9.00 26.07 7.64
N PRO A 283 -9.68 25.00 8.06
CA PRO A 283 -10.55 25.04 9.23
C PRO A 283 -9.71 25.32 10.48
N GLN A 284 -10.24 26.23 11.33
CA GLN A 284 -9.66 26.55 12.65
C GLN A 284 -9.75 25.35 13.60
#